data_89afb052875b6d007df1a53940a68a48
#
_entry.id   89afb052875b6d007df1a53940a68a48
#
_cell.length_a   1.000
_cell.length_b   1.000
_cell.length_c   1.000
_cell.angle_alpha   90.00
_cell.angle_beta   90.00
_cell.angle_gamma   90.00
#
_symmetry.space_group_name_H-M   'P 1'
#
loop_
_entity.id
_entity.type
_entity.pdbx_description
1 polymer ?
#
loop_
_entity_poly.entity_id
_entity_poly.type
_entity_poly.pdbx_seq_one_letter_code
_entity_poly.pdbx_strand_id
1 'polypeptide(L)'
;MIQHKTAKIDNILNRLKNEKINTWFDLGLFIDKVKEQSIPLVYKANTPSFDTHLEKGGIAFLTFYFTIDGITVETEKYAKIFKNIYPNIPIHFIAGDIKEEADELIPNNAFKKVIPEMEAFDAWPLYKDFFDIKMQRGSTAYNELIGKFWKEVLVLVEKLGSYIEENDISLLYLINVCSNPGNVSLALATVLISEYLGIPVINNNHDFYWEGGNRKEEIKKKGLKKGPRDFFFHNAHIGEFFSVIETVYPWESRSWMHVNINKMQQEHLININGHNPANIALLGTAVDTKMHQMSKRDIIKAFMQVSTIFANDKESITVHTASHHKDSERSLRPIL
;
A
#
# COMPACT_ATOMS: atom_id res chain seq x y z
N MET A 1 1.16 42.97 -9.07
CA MET A 1 1.12 42.17 -7.81
C MET A 1 0.59 40.78 -8.15
N ILE A 2 1.49 39.81 -8.24
CA ILE A 2 1.10 38.39 -8.42
C ILE A 2 0.65 37.95 -7.03
N GLN A 3 -0.67 37.82 -6.83
CA GLN A 3 -1.17 37.13 -5.65
C GLN A 3 -0.69 35.66 -5.75
N HIS A 4 0.31 35.30 -4.97
CA HIS A 4 0.64 33.89 -4.75
C HIS A 4 -0.61 33.25 -4.13
N LYS A 5 -1.32 32.47 -4.94
CA LYS A 5 -2.38 31.60 -4.46
C LYS A 5 -1.71 30.61 -3.49
N THR A 6 -1.99 30.74 -2.20
CA THR A 6 -1.44 29.82 -1.19
C THR A 6 -1.78 28.39 -1.65
N ALA A 7 -0.78 27.52 -1.72
CA ALA A 7 -0.98 26.14 -2.12
C ALA A 7 -2.02 25.46 -1.21
N LYS A 8 -2.84 24.56 -1.76
CA LYS A 8 -3.86 23.87 -0.97
C LYS A 8 -3.23 23.07 0.15
N ILE A 9 -2.07 22.45 -0.15
CA ILE A 9 -1.34 21.65 0.85
C ILE A 9 -0.84 22.49 2.02
N ASP A 10 -0.43 23.73 1.81
CA ASP A 10 -0.02 24.63 2.89
C ASP A 10 -1.18 24.92 3.84
N ASN A 11 -2.39 25.11 3.31
CA ASN A 11 -3.60 25.31 4.11
C ASN A 11 -3.94 24.07 4.92
N ILE A 12 -3.80 22.88 4.31
CA ILE A 12 -4.01 21.59 4.98
C ILE A 12 -3.01 21.44 6.12
N LEU A 13 -1.73 21.66 5.85
CA LEU A 13 -0.66 21.58 6.86
C LEU A 13 -0.88 22.54 8.01
N ASN A 14 -1.26 23.79 7.73
CA ASN A 14 -1.58 24.77 8.76
C ASN A 14 -2.75 24.30 9.63
N ARG A 15 -3.78 23.70 9.04
CA ARG A 15 -4.89 23.10 9.78
C ARG A 15 -4.42 21.93 10.65
N LEU A 16 -3.66 20.98 10.07
CA LEU A 16 -3.17 19.80 10.77
C LEU A 16 -2.20 20.16 11.92
N LYS A 17 -1.33 21.15 11.73
CA LYS A 17 -0.41 21.66 12.77
C LYS A 17 -1.16 22.28 13.96
N ASN A 18 -2.38 22.76 13.75
CA ASN A 18 -3.22 23.34 14.81
C ASN A 18 -4.07 22.27 15.53
N GLU A 19 -4.17 21.04 15.03
CA GLU A 19 -4.83 19.94 15.73
C GLU A 19 -4.00 19.56 16.98
N LYS A 20 -4.67 19.44 18.11
CA LYS A 20 -4.02 19.13 19.42
C LYS A 20 -3.95 17.61 19.59
N ILE A 21 -3.02 16.97 18.92
CA ILE A 21 -2.77 15.54 19.04
C ILE A 21 -1.70 15.29 20.09
N ASN A 22 -2.10 15.20 21.36
CA ASN A 22 -1.21 14.98 22.49
C ASN A 22 -1.25 13.55 23.02
N THR A 23 -2.34 12.83 22.71
CA THR A 23 -2.57 11.45 23.15
C THR A 23 -3.07 10.61 21.99
N TRP A 24 -2.97 9.29 22.13
CA TRP A 24 -3.56 8.34 21.17
C TRP A 24 -5.08 8.45 21.08
N PHE A 25 -5.73 8.88 22.17
CA PHE A 25 -7.16 9.16 22.17
C PHE A 25 -7.49 10.40 21.32
N ASP A 26 -6.70 11.48 21.42
CA ASP A 26 -6.88 12.66 20.56
C ASP A 26 -6.75 12.27 19.08
N LEU A 27 -5.77 11.42 18.76
CA LEU A 27 -5.60 10.89 17.40
C LEU A 27 -6.81 10.11 16.93
N GLY A 28 -7.36 9.22 17.76
CA GLY A 28 -8.57 8.45 17.44
C GLY A 28 -9.75 9.37 17.13
N LEU A 29 -10.03 10.34 17.99
CA LEU A 29 -11.09 11.33 17.75
C LEU A 29 -10.86 12.16 16.48
N PHE A 30 -9.60 12.49 16.19
CA PHE A 30 -9.25 13.21 14.96
C PHE A 30 -9.52 12.34 13.72
N ILE A 31 -9.13 11.07 13.73
CA ILE A 31 -9.39 10.12 12.62
C ILE A 31 -10.88 9.93 12.41
N ASP A 32 -11.67 9.78 13.47
CA ASP A 32 -13.13 9.70 13.38
C ASP A 32 -13.72 10.95 12.74
N LYS A 33 -13.26 12.13 13.15
CA LYS A 33 -13.67 13.41 12.55
C LYS A 33 -13.33 13.51 11.06
N VAL A 34 -12.15 13.00 10.64
CA VAL A 34 -11.78 12.94 9.21
C VAL A 34 -12.75 12.02 8.46
N LYS A 35 -13.07 10.87 9.04
CA LYS A 35 -14.01 9.89 8.45
C LYS A 35 -15.42 10.47 8.28
N GLU A 36 -15.92 11.20 9.27
CA GLU A 36 -17.23 11.88 9.21
C GLU A 36 -17.29 13.04 8.21
N GLN A 37 -16.16 13.75 8.02
CA GLN A 37 -16.06 14.90 7.12
C GLN A 37 -15.67 14.52 5.70
N SER A 38 -15.40 13.24 5.43
CA SER A 38 -15.09 12.73 4.10
C SER A 38 -16.15 13.19 3.10
N ILE A 39 -15.77 14.12 2.22
CA ILE A 39 -16.65 14.69 1.21
C ILE A 39 -16.91 13.60 0.18
N PRO A 40 -18.18 13.21 -0.05
CA PRO A 40 -18.46 12.27 -1.11
C PRO A 40 -18.10 12.90 -2.45
N LEU A 41 -17.07 12.35 -3.10
CA LEU A 41 -16.81 12.65 -4.49
C LEU A 41 -18.01 12.14 -5.30
N VAL A 42 -18.90 13.04 -5.66
CA VAL A 42 -20.00 12.73 -6.58
C VAL A 42 -19.41 12.74 -7.99
N TYR A 43 -18.64 11.69 -8.33
CA TYR A 43 -18.38 11.41 -9.73
C TYR A 43 -19.70 10.96 -10.34
N LYS A 44 -20.30 11.85 -11.12
CA LYS A 44 -21.34 11.40 -12.04
C LYS A 44 -20.64 10.50 -13.05
N ALA A 45 -20.95 9.21 -13.03
CA ALA A 45 -20.52 8.31 -14.08
C ALA A 45 -20.79 8.99 -15.44
N ASN A 46 -19.80 8.98 -16.35
CA ASN A 46 -19.82 9.60 -17.67
C ASN A 46 -19.69 11.13 -17.70
N THR A 47 -18.98 11.76 -16.78
CA THR A 47 -18.57 13.14 -17.00
C THR A 47 -17.27 13.17 -17.81
N PRO A 48 -17.26 13.81 -18.99
CA PRO A 48 -16.03 14.03 -19.78
C PRO A 48 -14.90 14.68 -18.97
N SER A 49 -15.25 15.30 -17.85
CA SER A 49 -14.33 15.97 -16.94
C SER A 49 -13.34 15.05 -16.22
N PHE A 50 -13.69 13.80 -15.91
CA PHE A 50 -12.77 12.91 -15.17
C PHE A 50 -11.64 12.41 -16.08
N ASP A 51 -11.97 11.93 -17.27
CA ASP A 51 -10.98 11.46 -18.24
C ASP A 51 -10.01 12.59 -18.61
N THR A 52 -10.54 13.78 -18.89
CA THR A 52 -9.72 14.97 -19.19
C THR A 52 -8.81 15.35 -18.02
N HIS A 53 -9.32 15.25 -16.79
CA HIS A 53 -8.55 15.55 -15.59
C HIS A 53 -7.45 14.50 -15.38
N LEU A 54 -7.77 13.23 -15.57
CA LEU A 54 -6.82 12.12 -15.47
C LEU A 54 -5.73 12.21 -16.54
N GLU A 55 -6.09 12.52 -17.79
CA GLU A 55 -5.11 12.70 -18.87
C GLU A 55 -4.18 13.89 -18.63
N LYS A 56 -4.64 14.94 -17.95
CA LYS A 56 -3.84 16.11 -17.62
C LYS A 56 -2.91 15.87 -16.42
N GLY A 57 -3.45 15.39 -15.31
CA GLY A 57 -2.74 15.28 -14.03
C GLY A 57 -2.12 13.90 -13.79
N GLY A 58 -2.66 12.88 -14.45
CA GLY A 58 -2.08 11.55 -14.41
C GLY A 58 -2.39 10.74 -13.17
N ILE A 59 -1.65 9.64 -13.06
CA ILE A 59 -1.74 8.65 -12.00
C ILE A 59 -0.41 8.51 -11.26
N ALA A 60 -0.46 8.43 -9.94
CA ALA A 60 0.71 8.12 -9.12
C ALA A 60 0.58 6.72 -8.50
N PHE A 61 1.53 5.85 -8.82
CA PHE A 61 1.73 4.57 -8.16
C PHE A 61 2.59 4.78 -6.92
N LEU A 62 2.05 4.42 -5.76
CA LEU A 62 2.70 4.57 -4.46
C LEU A 62 2.95 3.21 -3.82
N THR A 63 4.19 2.96 -3.40
CA THR A 63 4.58 1.83 -2.57
C THR A 63 5.73 2.23 -1.64
N PHE A 64 6.20 1.31 -0.80
CA PHE A 64 7.31 1.60 0.10
C PHE A 64 8.64 1.72 -0.64
N TYR A 65 8.88 0.83 -1.61
CA TYR A 65 10.07 0.84 -2.47
C TYR A 65 9.79 0.13 -3.79
N PHE A 66 10.55 0.52 -4.83
CA PHE A 66 10.60 -0.20 -6.10
C PHE A 66 11.95 -0.90 -6.23
N THR A 67 11.91 -2.21 -6.50
CA THR A 67 13.06 -3.09 -6.73
C THR A 67 12.65 -4.18 -7.73
N ILE A 68 13.52 -5.13 -8.07
CA ILE A 68 13.10 -6.29 -8.88
C ILE A 68 12.32 -7.25 -7.99
N ASP A 69 11.00 -7.05 -7.92
CA ASP A 69 10.08 -7.90 -7.18
C ASP A 69 8.71 -8.00 -7.87
N GLY A 70 7.80 -8.79 -7.30
CA GLY A 70 6.45 -8.98 -7.83
C GLY A 70 5.63 -7.70 -7.86
N ILE A 71 5.82 -6.80 -6.90
CA ILE A 71 5.10 -5.52 -6.79
C ILE A 71 5.49 -4.59 -7.93
N THR A 72 6.79 -4.43 -8.18
CA THR A 72 7.29 -3.55 -9.25
C THR A 72 6.91 -4.08 -10.63
N VAL A 73 7.03 -5.39 -10.84
CA VAL A 73 6.62 -6.06 -12.10
C VAL A 73 5.12 -5.88 -12.36
N GLU A 74 4.31 -6.00 -11.33
CA GLU A 74 2.86 -5.81 -11.48
C GLU A 74 2.48 -4.36 -11.69
N THR A 75 3.12 -3.44 -10.98
CA THR A 75 2.93 -1.99 -11.15
C THR A 75 3.25 -1.56 -12.58
N GLU A 76 4.32 -2.08 -13.16
CA GLU A 76 4.71 -1.84 -14.55
C GLU A 76 3.62 -2.27 -15.53
N LYS A 77 3.01 -3.43 -15.30
CA LYS A 77 1.88 -3.91 -16.13
C LYS A 77 0.66 -3.00 -16.03
N TYR A 78 0.31 -2.54 -14.84
CA TYR A 78 -0.77 -1.56 -14.67
C TYR A 78 -0.45 -0.24 -15.34
N ALA A 79 0.77 0.27 -15.22
CA ALA A 79 1.21 1.48 -15.91
C ALA A 79 1.06 1.35 -17.44
N LYS A 80 1.42 0.20 -18.01
CA LYS A 80 1.20 -0.11 -19.43
C LYS A 80 -0.29 -0.14 -19.80
N ILE A 81 -1.13 -0.73 -18.97
CA ILE A 81 -2.57 -0.78 -19.19
C ILE A 81 -3.15 0.64 -19.23
N PHE A 82 -2.80 1.49 -18.25
CA PHE A 82 -3.24 2.89 -18.26
C PHE A 82 -2.75 3.65 -19.50
N LYS A 83 -1.50 3.44 -19.91
CA LYS A 83 -0.98 4.04 -21.16
C LYS A 83 -1.70 3.56 -22.42
N ASN A 84 -2.15 2.32 -22.45
CA ASN A 84 -2.93 1.80 -23.58
C ASN A 84 -4.32 2.42 -23.67
N ILE A 85 -4.95 2.72 -22.53
CA ILE A 85 -6.27 3.36 -22.46
C ILE A 85 -6.15 4.88 -22.67
N TYR A 86 -5.16 5.50 -22.06
CA TYR A 86 -4.87 6.93 -22.08
C TYR A 86 -3.42 7.16 -22.54
N PRO A 87 -3.13 7.23 -23.85
CA PRO A 87 -1.75 7.28 -24.36
C PRO A 87 -0.89 8.43 -23.82
N ASN A 88 -1.52 9.55 -23.50
CA ASN A 88 -0.83 10.76 -23.03
C ASN A 88 -0.79 10.90 -21.49
N ILE A 89 -1.39 9.97 -20.74
CA ILE A 89 -1.46 10.06 -19.27
C ILE A 89 -0.07 10.18 -18.64
N PRO A 90 0.18 11.18 -17.80
CA PRO A 90 1.37 11.21 -16.96
C PRO A 90 1.35 10.04 -15.97
N ILE A 91 2.48 9.36 -15.82
CA ILE A 91 2.64 8.25 -14.87
C ILE A 91 3.75 8.61 -13.89
N HIS A 92 3.45 8.54 -12.61
CA HIS A 92 4.38 8.83 -11.53
C HIS A 92 4.62 7.58 -10.69
N PHE A 93 5.87 7.27 -10.39
CA PHE A 93 6.30 6.23 -9.45
C PHE A 93 6.88 6.93 -8.22
N ILE A 94 6.23 6.76 -7.07
CA ILE A 94 6.58 7.44 -5.83
C ILE A 94 6.84 6.39 -4.74
N ALA A 95 8.02 6.42 -4.12
CA ALA A 95 8.39 5.47 -3.08
C ALA A 95 9.39 6.07 -2.08
N GLY A 96 9.63 5.36 -0.99
CA GLY A 96 10.72 5.66 -0.05
C GLY A 96 12.10 5.46 -0.68
N ASP A 97 12.22 4.43 -1.51
CA ASP A 97 13.42 4.15 -2.29
C ASP A 97 13.05 3.56 -3.66
N ILE A 98 13.85 3.88 -4.67
CA ILE A 98 13.76 3.30 -6.02
C ILE A 98 15.16 2.77 -6.34
N LYS A 99 15.30 1.45 -6.28
CA LYS A 99 16.58 0.78 -6.56
C LYS A 99 16.96 0.91 -8.03
N GLU A 100 18.26 1.02 -8.31
CA GLU A 100 18.78 1.14 -9.67
C GLU A 100 18.31 -0.01 -10.58
N GLU A 101 18.25 -1.23 -10.04
CA GLU A 101 17.75 -2.40 -10.76
C GLU A 101 16.27 -2.32 -11.18
N ALA A 102 15.47 -1.50 -10.49
CA ALA A 102 14.07 -1.28 -10.88
C ALA A 102 13.93 -0.40 -12.12
N ASP A 103 14.97 0.29 -12.54
CA ASP A 103 14.95 1.18 -13.69
C ASP A 103 14.63 0.45 -14.99
N GLU A 104 14.95 -0.83 -15.11
CA GLU A 104 14.60 -1.65 -16.27
C GLU A 104 13.08 -1.95 -16.36
N LEU A 105 12.38 -1.92 -15.22
CA LEU A 105 10.95 -2.19 -15.12
C LEU A 105 10.10 -0.90 -15.20
N ILE A 106 10.63 0.21 -14.69
CA ILE A 106 9.92 1.48 -14.71
C ILE A 106 10.01 2.10 -16.10
N PRO A 107 8.88 2.45 -16.75
CA PRO A 107 8.89 3.06 -18.07
C PRO A 107 9.77 4.32 -18.11
N ASN A 108 10.64 4.44 -19.13
CA ASN A 108 11.59 5.56 -19.27
C ASN A 108 10.92 6.95 -19.30
N ASN A 109 9.67 7.02 -19.69
CA ASN A 109 8.88 8.26 -19.75
C ASN A 109 8.01 8.47 -18.50
N ALA A 110 8.16 7.66 -17.46
CA ALA A 110 7.51 7.86 -16.18
C ALA A 110 8.32 8.82 -15.30
N PHE A 111 7.60 9.59 -14.49
CA PHE A 111 8.22 10.44 -13.47
C PHE A 111 8.55 9.58 -12.24
N LYS A 112 9.75 9.75 -11.70
CA LYS A 112 10.21 9.05 -10.50
C LYS A 112 10.37 10.05 -9.36
N LYS A 113 9.86 9.72 -8.19
CA LYS A 113 10.00 10.54 -6.98
C LYS A 113 10.37 9.66 -5.79
N VAL A 114 11.50 9.94 -5.19
CA VAL A 114 11.92 9.33 -3.92
C VAL A 114 11.59 10.29 -2.77
N ILE A 115 10.93 9.77 -1.76
CA ILE A 115 10.64 10.45 -0.48
C ILE A 115 11.08 9.47 0.63
N PRO A 116 12.29 9.60 1.17
CA PRO A 116 12.87 8.59 2.08
C PRO A 116 12.00 8.28 3.30
N GLU A 117 11.20 9.21 3.77
CA GLU A 117 10.27 9.00 4.89
C GLU A 117 9.14 8.00 4.57
N MET A 118 8.96 7.60 3.30
CA MET A 118 8.03 6.56 2.89
C MET A 118 8.59 5.14 3.05
N GLU A 119 9.86 4.97 3.39
CA GLU A 119 10.44 3.65 3.65
C GLU A 119 9.70 2.92 4.77
N ALA A 120 9.75 1.57 4.71
CA ALA A 120 8.94 0.72 5.57
C ALA A 120 9.76 -0.31 6.35
N PHE A 121 9.09 -1.02 7.25
CA PHE A 121 9.66 -2.07 8.09
C PHE A 121 10.88 -1.55 8.88
N ASP A 122 11.98 -2.27 8.88
CA ASP A 122 13.18 -1.91 9.65
C ASP A 122 13.78 -0.55 9.24
N ALA A 123 13.48 -0.05 8.04
CA ALA A 123 13.88 1.28 7.60
C ALA A 123 12.96 2.40 8.13
N TRP A 124 11.72 2.07 8.52
CA TRP A 124 10.85 3.04 9.18
C TRP A 124 11.23 3.20 10.65
N PRO A 125 11.61 4.41 11.10
CA PRO A 125 12.18 4.61 12.44
C PRO A 125 11.28 4.16 13.61
N LEU A 126 9.94 4.25 13.44
CA LEU A 126 8.98 3.90 14.47
C LEU A 126 8.52 2.43 14.41
N TYR A 127 9.00 1.64 13.44
CA TYR A 127 8.54 0.27 13.25
C TYR A 127 8.68 -0.59 14.51
N LYS A 128 9.85 -0.55 15.14
CA LYS A 128 10.13 -1.33 16.35
C LYS A 128 9.25 -0.90 17.53
N ASP A 129 9.01 0.39 17.68
CA ASP A 129 8.15 0.93 18.73
C ASP A 129 6.70 0.47 18.57
N PHE A 130 6.20 0.38 17.34
CA PHE A 130 4.86 -0.11 17.06
C PHE A 130 4.73 -1.63 17.21
N PHE A 131 5.68 -2.41 16.68
CA PHE A 131 5.47 -3.85 16.47
C PHE A 131 6.37 -4.76 17.30
N ASP A 132 7.60 -4.37 17.61
CA ASP A 132 8.58 -5.28 18.21
C ASP A 132 8.82 -5.03 19.70
N ILE A 133 8.85 -3.77 20.12
CA ILE A 133 9.10 -3.39 21.52
C ILE A 133 7.78 -3.40 22.27
N LYS A 134 7.66 -4.27 23.28
CA LYS A 134 6.48 -4.29 24.14
C LYS A 134 6.43 -3.02 25.00
N MET A 135 5.43 -2.19 24.73
CA MET A 135 5.17 -0.97 25.49
C MET A 135 4.16 -1.22 26.62
N GLN A 136 4.29 -0.46 27.69
CA GLN A 136 3.28 -0.35 28.71
C GLN A 136 2.44 0.90 28.47
N ARG A 137 1.12 0.74 28.40
CA ARG A 137 0.17 1.85 28.28
C ARG A 137 0.41 2.89 29.38
N GLY A 138 0.51 4.17 29.02
CA GLY A 138 0.77 5.27 29.94
C GLY A 138 2.23 5.44 30.35
N SER A 139 3.17 4.60 29.87
CA SER A 139 4.60 4.83 30.08
C SER A 139 5.10 6.07 29.33
N THR A 140 6.25 6.59 29.73
CA THR A 140 6.89 7.75 29.06
C THR A 140 7.08 7.46 27.56
N ALA A 141 7.62 6.27 27.21
CA ALA A 141 7.82 5.87 25.82
C ALA A 141 6.49 5.87 25.00
N TYR A 142 5.42 5.33 25.60
CA TYR A 142 4.09 5.32 24.98
C TYR A 142 3.56 6.74 24.76
N ASN A 143 3.73 7.65 25.73
CA ASN A 143 3.25 9.02 25.63
C ASN A 143 4.09 9.87 24.67
N GLU A 144 5.38 9.60 24.55
CA GLU A 144 6.27 10.28 23.59
C GLU A 144 6.07 9.80 22.15
N LEU A 145 5.66 8.55 21.96
CA LEU A 145 5.50 7.96 20.63
C LEU A 145 4.46 8.69 19.80
N ILE A 146 3.36 9.16 20.41
CA ILE A 146 2.33 9.91 19.68
C ILE A 146 2.87 11.18 19.05
N GLY A 147 3.71 11.92 19.78
CA GLY A 147 4.34 13.15 19.27
C GLY A 147 5.30 12.87 18.10
N LYS A 148 6.10 11.82 18.20
CA LYS A 148 7.00 11.38 17.12
C LYS A 148 6.20 10.94 15.89
N PHE A 149 5.17 10.13 16.08
CA PHE A 149 4.29 9.64 15.04
C PHE A 149 3.58 10.78 14.30
N TRP A 150 2.93 11.69 15.05
CA TRP A 150 2.22 12.83 14.46
C TRP A 150 3.15 13.76 13.70
N LYS A 151 4.35 14.02 14.22
CA LYS A 151 5.36 14.82 13.53
C LYS A 151 5.75 14.19 12.19
N GLU A 152 5.94 12.89 12.15
CA GLU A 152 6.31 12.16 10.93
C GLU A 152 5.15 12.16 9.91
N VAL A 153 3.91 11.99 10.37
CA VAL A 153 2.71 12.16 9.52
C VAL A 153 2.69 13.54 8.86
N LEU A 154 2.95 14.60 9.61
CA LEU A 154 2.98 15.97 9.05
C LEU A 154 4.09 16.16 8.01
N VAL A 155 5.27 15.59 8.22
CA VAL A 155 6.38 15.61 7.23
C VAL A 155 5.98 14.90 5.95
N LEU A 156 5.35 13.73 6.07
CA LEU A 156 4.87 12.98 4.91
C LEU A 156 3.74 13.71 4.17
N VAL A 157 2.79 14.30 4.89
CA VAL A 157 1.74 15.14 4.28
C VAL A 157 2.35 16.30 3.50
N GLU A 158 3.38 16.98 4.06
CA GLU A 158 4.06 18.07 3.38
C GLU A 158 4.75 17.59 2.10
N LYS A 159 5.64 16.60 2.20
CA LYS A 159 6.47 16.17 1.07
C LYS A 159 5.68 15.49 -0.03
N LEU A 160 4.85 14.53 0.33
CA LEU A 160 4.03 13.79 -0.62
C LEU A 160 2.90 14.66 -1.18
N GLY A 161 2.23 15.41 -0.31
CA GLY A 161 1.14 16.29 -0.70
C GLY A 161 1.59 17.43 -1.62
N SER A 162 2.75 18.05 -1.35
CA SER A 162 3.32 19.08 -2.25
C SER A 162 3.62 18.51 -3.63
N TYR A 163 4.26 17.32 -3.69
CA TYR A 163 4.52 16.69 -4.97
C TYR A 163 3.24 16.37 -5.76
N ILE A 164 2.21 15.89 -5.08
CA ILE A 164 0.90 15.60 -5.67
C ILE A 164 0.25 16.87 -6.21
N GLU A 165 0.26 17.96 -5.45
CA GLU A 165 -0.33 19.24 -5.85
C GLU A 165 0.45 19.90 -7.00
N GLU A 166 1.78 19.93 -6.92
CA GLU A 166 2.67 20.49 -7.94
C GLU A 166 2.53 19.83 -9.30
N ASN A 167 2.26 18.53 -9.33
CA ASN A 167 2.08 17.75 -10.54
C ASN A 167 0.60 17.55 -10.94
N ASP A 168 -0.34 18.17 -10.22
CA ASP A 168 -1.80 18.10 -10.46
C ASP A 168 -2.30 16.64 -10.53
N ILE A 169 -1.71 15.72 -9.73
CA ILE A 169 -1.99 14.29 -9.77
C ILE A 169 -3.47 14.04 -9.47
N SER A 170 -4.13 13.29 -10.34
CA SER A 170 -5.58 13.12 -10.33
C SER A 170 -6.06 11.79 -9.75
N LEU A 171 -5.17 10.81 -9.62
CA LEU A 171 -5.48 9.48 -9.10
C LEU A 171 -4.27 8.91 -8.36
N LEU A 172 -4.49 8.41 -7.15
CA LEU A 172 -3.49 7.62 -6.42
C LEU A 172 -3.77 6.13 -6.60
N TYR A 173 -2.75 5.38 -6.96
CA TYR A 173 -2.77 3.92 -7.01
C TYR A 173 -1.81 3.37 -5.96
N LEU A 174 -2.35 2.96 -4.83
CA LEU A 174 -1.57 2.44 -3.71
C LEU A 174 -1.34 0.95 -3.87
N ILE A 175 -0.12 0.48 -3.59
CA ILE A 175 0.19 -0.94 -3.54
C ILE A 175 0.72 -1.27 -2.14
N ASN A 176 -0.07 -1.98 -1.37
CA ASN A 176 0.19 -2.40 0.01
C ASN A 176 0.34 -1.26 1.05
N VAL A 177 0.27 0.01 0.67
CA VAL A 177 0.49 1.14 1.60
C VAL A 177 -0.52 1.16 2.74
N CYS A 178 -1.80 0.86 2.44
CA CYS A 178 -2.89 0.84 3.42
C CYS A 178 -3.51 -0.56 3.60
N SER A 179 -2.72 -1.61 3.44
CA SER A 179 -3.11 -2.98 3.78
C SER A 179 -2.02 -3.70 4.59
N ASN A 180 -0.76 -3.40 4.29
CA ASN A 180 0.41 -3.93 4.98
C ASN A 180 1.04 -2.82 5.84
N PRO A 181 1.03 -2.92 7.18
CA PRO A 181 1.45 -1.83 8.06
C PRO A 181 2.98 -1.68 8.15
N GLY A 182 3.66 -1.64 7.01
CA GLY A 182 5.10 -1.41 6.95
C GLY A 182 5.50 -0.01 7.43
N ASN A 183 4.65 1.00 7.20
CA ASN A 183 4.82 2.38 7.67
C ASN A 183 3.45 3.01 7.98
N VAL A 184 3.09 3.05 9.26
CA VAL A 184 1.77 3.55 9.70
C VAL A 184 1.64 5.05 9.51
N SER A 185 2.75 5.79 9.63
CA SER A 185 2.76 7.24 9.38
C SER A 185 2.44 7.55 7.93
N LEU A 186 2.99 6.78 6.98
CA LEU A 186 2.71 6.92 5.54
C LEU A 186 1.25 6.63 5.23
N ALA A 187 0.70 5.56 5.79
CA ALA A 187 -0.70 5.21 5.55
C ALA A 187 -1.65 6.32 6.01
N LEU A 188 -1.46 6.84 7.23
CA LEU A 188 -2.27 7.95 7.73
C LEU A 188 -2.06 9.23 6.91
N ALA A 189 -0.83 9.57 6.55
CA ALA A 189 -0.54 10.73 5.70
C ALA A 189 -1.25 10.62 4.34
N THR A 190 -1.24 9.43 3.72
CA THR A 190 -1.92 9.18 2.44
C THR A 190 -3.43 9.34 2.57
N VAL A 191 -4.03 8.84 3.66
CA VAL A 191 -5.44 9.08 3.97
C VAL A 191 -5.74 10.58 4.06
N LEU A 192 -4.96 11.32 4.85
CA LEU A 192 -5.17 12.76 5.03
C LEU A 192 -5.04 13.53 3.71
N ILE A 193 -4.02 13.21 2.91
CA ILE A 193 -3.81 13.84 1.59
C ILE A 193 -5.02 13.58 0.69
N SER A 194 -5.44 12.32 0.56
CA SER A 194 -6.56 11.95 -0.32
C SER A 194 -7.87 12.62 0.10
N GLU A 195 -8.19 12.60 1.40
CA GLU A 195 -9.44 13.17 1.92
C GLU A 195 -9.45 14.71 1.82
N TYR A 196 -8.37 15.39 2.17
CA TYR A 196 -8.34 16.85 2.15
C TYR A 196 -8.13 17.46 0.76
N LEU A 197 -7.39 16.79 -0.13
CA LEU A 197 -7.28 17.23 -1.53
C LEU A 197 -8.44 16.74 -2.41
N GLY A 198 -9.20 15.75 -1.92
CA GLY A 198 -10.31 15.14 -2.67
C GLY A 198 -9.83 14.29 -3.85
N ILE A 199 -8.72 13.58 -3.68
CA ILE A 199 -8.14 12.74 -4.73
C ILE A 199 -8.65 11.31 -4.58
N PRO A 200 -9.21 10.70 -5.65
CA PRO A 200 -9.62 9.31 -5.63
C PRO A 200 -8.43 8.36 -5.48
N VAL A 201 -8.68 7.23 -4.86
CA VAL A 201 -7.66 6.22 -4.55
C VAL A 201 -8.11 4.85 -5.06
N ILE A 202 -7.21 4.17 -5.76
CA ILE A 202 -7.26 2.72 -5.94
C ILE A 202 -6.27 2.11 -4.96
N ASN A 203 -6.79 1.40 -3.96
CA ASN A 203 -5.98 0.71 -2.95
C ASN A 203 -5.86 -0.76 -3.33
N ASN A 204 -4.75 -1.12 -3.97
CA ASN A 204 -4.47 -2.49 -4.41
C ASN A 204 -3.79 -3.27 -3.28
N ASN A 205 -4.53 -4.23 -2.76
CA ASN A 205 -4.17 -4.99 -1.57
C ASN A 205 -3.64 -6.37 -1.96
N HIS A 206 -2.33 -6.54 -1.93
CA HIS A 206 -1.71 -7.86 -2.10
C HIS A 206 -1.63 -8.62 -0.79
N ASP A 207 -1.26 -7.91 0.29
CA ASP A 207 -1.05 -8.47 1.60
C ASP A 207 -1.76 -7.63 2.67
N PHE A 208 -2.55 -8.28 3.50
CA PHE A 208 -3.15 -7.64 4.66
C PHE A 208 -2.46 -8.08 5.95
N TYR A 209 -2.50 -7.22 6.96
CA TYR A 209 -1.91 -7.49 8.27
C TYR A 209 -2.53 -8.70 8.97
N TRP A 210 -3.79 -9.04 8.67
CA TRP A 210 -4.48 -10.20 9.25
C TRP A 210 -4.20 -11.52 8.52
N GLU A 211 -3.71 -11.51 7.31
CA GLU A 211 -3.42 -12.73 6.56
C GLU A 211 -2.30 -13.52 7.20
N GLY A 212 -1.48 -12.86 8.01
CA GLY A 212 -0.44 -13.45 8.83
C GLY A 212 0.50 -14.39 8.08
N GLY A 213 1.76 -14.31 8.40
CA GLY A 213 2.71 -15.33 7.96
C GLY A 213 2.64 -16.56 8.88
N ASN A 214 3.80 -17.04 9.25
CA ASN A 214 3.90 -18.14 10.20
C ASN A 214 3.53 -17.69 11.61
N ARG A 215 2.82 -18.52 12.35
CA ARG A 215 2.55 -18.25 13.75
C ARG A 215 3.86 -18.14 14.52
N LYS A 216 3.90 -17.28 15.54
CA LYS A 216 5.09 -17.05 16.37
C LYS A 216 5.71 -18.36 16.89
N GLU A 217 4.86 -19.30 17.31
CA GLU A 217 5.27 -20.62 17.77
C GLU A 217 5.92 -21.45 16.67
N GLU A 218 5.41 -21.35 15.45
CA GLU A 218 5.95 -22.06 14.28
C GLU A 218 7.28 -21.47 13.85
N ILE A 219 7.40 -20.15 13.82
CA ILE A 219 8.65 -19.45 13.53
C ILE A 219 9.71 -19.86 14.54
N LYS A 220 9.39 -19.81 15.82
CA LYS A 220 10.31 -20.22 16.89
C LYS A 220 10.69 -21.70 16.81
N LYS A 221 9.72 -22.59 16.55
CA LYS A 221 9.95 -24.03 16.45
C LYS A 221 10.77 -24.43 15.25
N LYS A 222 10.55 -23.77 14.12
CA LYS A 222 11.22 -24.07 12.83
C LYS A 222 12.49 -23.25 12.61
N GLY A 223 12.81 -22.31 13.51
CA GLY A 223 13.95 -21.39 13.34
C GLY A 223 13.84 -20.43 12.16
N LEU A 224 12.61 -20.18 11.69
CA LEU A 224 12.35 -19.31 10.55
C LEU A 224 12.59 -17.85 10.93
N LYS A 225 13.07 -17.05 9.99
CA LYS A 225 13.11 -15.60 10.14
C LYS A 225 11.70 -15.03 10.01
N LYS A 226 11.42 -13.96 10.78
CA LYS A 226 10.18 -13.19 10.65
C LYS A 226 10.11 -12.55 9.26
N GLY A 227 9.05 -12.80 8.54
CA GLY A 227 8.80 -12.19 7.23
C GLY A 227 7.94 -10.93 7.32
N PRO A 228 7.80 -10.18 6.22
CA PRO A 228 6.98 -8.96 6.18
C PRO A 228 5.50 -9.18 6.54
N ARG A 229 4.96 -10.39 6.35
CA ARG A 229 3.59 -10.76 6.70
C ARG A 229 3.43 -11.31 8.11
N ASP A 230 4.53 -11.52 8.82
CA ASP A 230 4.52 -12.05 10.18
C ASP A 230 4.39 -10.91 11.19
N PHE A 231 3.33 -10.11 11.08
CA PHE A 231 3.07 -9.03 12.02
C PHE A 231 2.69 -9.58 13.39
N PHE A 232 3.69 -9.85 14.20
CA PHE A 232 3.50 -10.11 15.62
C PHE A 232 3.40 -8.79 16.34
N PHE A 233 2.21 -8.25 16.32
CA PHE A 233 1.91 -7.00 16.99
C PHE A 233 1.99 -7.16 18.48
N HIS A 234 3.17 -7.00 19.05
CA HIS A 234 3.42 -7.13 20.49
C HIS A 234 2.62 -6.13 21.31
N ASN A 235 2.19 -5.05 20.71
CA ASN A 235 1.39 -4.00 21.32
C ASN A 235 -0.11 -4.11 21.02
N ALA A 236 -0.59 -5.25 20.50
CA ALA A 236 -2.02 -5.48 20.26
C ALA A 236 -2.89 -5.37 21.53
N HIS A 237 -2.30 -5.50 22.71
CA HIS A 237 -2.96 -5.26 24.00
C HIS A 237 -3.21 -3.75 24.27
N ILE A 238 -2.60 -2.85 23.51
CA ILE A 238 -2.83 -1.42 23.58
C ILE A 238 -3.91 -1.08 22.53
N GLY A 239 -5.16 -0.96 23.00
CA GLY A 239 -6.33 -0.80 22.14
C GLY A 239 -6.22 0.39 21.20
N GLU A 240 -5.57 1.47 21.62
CA GLU A 240 -5.37 2.67 20.84
C GLU A 240 -4.50 2.42 19.60
N PHE A 241 -3.39 1.66 19.74
CA PHE A 241 -2.56 1.28 18.60
C PHE A 241 -3.33 0.40 17.63
N PHE A 242 -4.03 -0.59 18.18
CA PHE A 242 -4.80 -1.53 17.39
C PHE A 242 -5.94 -0.81 16.64
N SER A 243 -6.62 0.13 17.29
CA SER A 243 -7.69 0.93 16.68
C SER A 243 -7.18 1.75 15.49
N VAL A 244 -5.99 2.36 15.59
CA VAL A 244 -5.39 3.07 14.45
C VAL A 244 -5.13 2.11 13.28
N ILE A 245 -4.56 0.93 13.57
CA ILE A 245 -4.33 -0.09 12.53
C ILE A 245 -5.65 -0.52 11.89
N GLU A 246 -6.65 -0.92 12.67
CA GLU A 246 -7.94 -1.38 12.13
C GLU A 246 -8.67 -0.31 11.30
N THR A 247 -8.50 0.96 11.65
CA THR A 247 -9.18 2.06 10.95
C THR A 247 -8.50 2.42 9.64
N VAL A 248 -7.17 2.38 9.60
CA VAL A 248 -6.37 2.83 8.45
C VAL A 248 -6.06 1.69 7.47
N TYR A 249 -6.13 0.42 7.90
CA TYR A 249 -5.74 -0.75 7.11
C TYR A 249 -6.88 -1.74 6.86
N PRO A 250 -7.68 -1.49 5.79
CA PRO A 250 -7.65 -0.35 4.88
C PRO A 250 -8.60 0.77 5.33
N TRP A 251 -8.33 1.97 4.87
CA TRP A 251 -9.22 3.11 5.04
C TRP A 251 -10.46 2.98 4.17
N GLU A 252 -11.65 3.12 4.75
CA GLU A 252 -12.90 3.11 4.00
C GLU A 252 -13.42 4.53 3.77
N SER A 253 -13.57 4.89 2.50
CA SER A 253 -14.15 6.14 2.06
C SER A 253 -14.80 5.98 0.70
N ARG A 254 -15.72 6.86 0.34
CA ARG A 254 -16.38 6.85 -0.97
C ARG A 254 -15.44 7.11 -2.14
N SER A 255 -14.30 7.75 -1.87
CA SER A 255 -13.26 8.04 -2.85
C SER A 255 -12.22 6.91 -2.99
N TRP A 256 -12.37 5.84 -2.22
CA TRP A 256 -11.46 4.70 -2.20
C TRP A 256 -12.09 3.46 -2.80
N MET A 257 -11.44 2.90 -3.82
CA MET A 257 -11.75 1.59 -4.39
C MET A 257 -10.71 0.59 -3.91
N HIS A 258 -11.14 -0.44 -3.19
CA HIS A 258 -10.27 -1.54 -2.76
C HIS A 258 -10.22 -2.61 -3.84
N VAL A 259 -9.01 -2.91 -4.30
CA VAL A 259 -8.76 -3.95 -5.28
C VAL A 259 -8.01 -5.08 -4.58
N ASN A 260 -8.60 -6.27 -4.54
CA ASN A 260 -8.08 -7.42 -3.83
C ASN A 260 -7.66 -8.51 -4.82
N ILE A 261 -6.58 -9.23 -4.53
CA ILE A 261 -6.06 -10.27 -5.41
C ILE A 261 -6.81 -11.60 -5.31
N ASN A 262 -7.58 -11.81 -4.25
CA ASN A 262 -8.34 -13.03 -4.05
C ASN A 262 -9.69 -12.78 -3.36
N LYS A 263 -10.57 -13.78 -3.48
CA LYS A 263 -11.92 -13.71 -2.95
C LYS A 263 -11.98 -13.72 -1.41
N MET A 264 -11.02 -14.36 -0.76
CA MET A 264 -10.98 -14.40 0.71
C MET A 264 -10.74 -13.01 1.30
N GLN A 265 -9.85 -12.22 0.68
CA GLN A 265 -9.63 -10.83 1.06
C GLN A 265 -10.90 -9.99 0.87
N GLN A 266 -11.58 -10.15 -0.26
CA GLN A 266 -12.85 -9.46 -0.52
C GLN A 266 -13.91 -9.82 0.52
N GLU A 267 -14.10 -11.11 0.81
CA GLU A 267 -15.06 -11.58 1.80
C GLU A 267 -14.72 -11.09 3.21
N HIS A 268 -13.45 -11.03 3.57
CA HIS A 268 -13.00 -10.49 4.86
C HIS A 268 -13.34 -9.02 5.00
N LEU A 269 -13.03 -8.20 4.00
CA LEU A 269 -13.35 -6.77 4.02
C LEU A 269 -14.86 -6.51 4.17
N ILE A 270 -15.69 -7.28 3.46
CA ILE A 270 -17.15 -7.12 3.51
C ILE A 270 -17.72 -7.61 4.84
N ASN A 271 -17.36 -8.85 5.23
CA ASN A 271 -18.06 -9.56 6.30
C ASN A 271 -17.48 -9.28 7.69
N ILE A 272 -16.20 -8.94 7.78
CA ILE A 272 -15.49 -8.71 9.04
C ILE A 272 -15.24 -7.23 9.27
N ASN A 273 -14.68 -6.52 8.28
CA ASN A 273 -14.40 -5.09 8.42
C ASN A 273 -15.62 -4.21 8.12
N GLY A 274 -16.70 -4.76 7.52
CA GLY A 274 -17.93 -4.03 7.24
C GLY A 274 -17.83 -3.01 6.09
N HIS A 275 -16.85 -3.19 5.20
CA HIS A 275 -16.68 -2.31 4.04
C HIS A 275 -17.83 -2.42 3.05
N ASN A 276 -18.17 -1.31 2.40
CA ASN A 276 -19.19 -1.28 1.39
C ASN A 276 -18.78 -2.12 0.16
N PRO A 277 -19.54 -3.16 -0.21
CA PRO A 277 -19.23 -4.00 -1.37
C PRO A 277 -19.09 -3.22 -2.68
N ALA A 278 -19.75 -2.06 -2.81
CA ALA A 278 -19.65 -1.22 -4.00
C ALA A 278 -18.25 -0.60 -4.20
N ASN A 279 -17.46 -0.53 -3.13
CA ASN A 279 -16.10 0.01 -3.14
C ASN A 279 -15.04 -1.08 -3.20
N ILE A 280 -15.42 -2.34 -3.49
CA ILE A 280 -14.51 -3.49 -3.49
C ILE A 280 -14.55 -4.19 -4.84
N ALA A 281 -13.39 -4.36 -5.45
CA ALA A 281 -13.21 -5.09 -6.68
C ALA A 281 -12.25 -6.29 -6.50
N LEU A 282 -12.44 -7.32 -7.29
CA LEU A 282 -11.52 -8.45 -7.41
C LEU A 282 -10.67 -8.28 -8.67
N LEU A 283 -9.37 -8.20 -8.50
CA LEU A 283 -8.41 -8.15 -9.60
C LEU A 283 -7.25 -9.09 -9.26
N GLY A 284 -7.23 -10.25 -9.90
CA GLY A 284 -6.11 -11.18 -9.75
C GLY A 284 -4.82 -10.57 -10.29
N THR A 285 -3.69 -11.08 -9.80
CA THR A 285 -2.35 -10.69 -10.25
C THR A 285 -2.25 -10.74 -11.78
N ALA A 286 -1.80 -9.66 -12.39
CA ALA A 286 -1.67 -9.57 -13.84
C ALA A 286 -0.62 -10.55 -14.37
N VAL A 287 -1.00 -11.40 -15.30
CA VAL A 287 -0.10 -12.38 -15.93
C VAL A 287 0.28 -11.89 -17.32
N ASP A 288 1.59 -11.89 -17.63
CA ASP A 288 2.05 -11.64 -19.00
C ASP A 288 1.67 -12.81 -19.91
N THR A 289 0.79 -12.56 -20.87
CA THR A 289 0.34 -13.59 -21.83
C THR A 289 1.48 -14.17 -22.67
N LYS A 290 2.61 -13.46 -22.83
CA LYS A 290 3.80 -14.00 -23.50
C LYS A 290 4.41 -15.16 -22.72
N MET A 291 4.29 -15.23 -21.41
CA MET A 291 4.72 -16.37 -20.61
C MET A 291 3.88 -17.63 -20.90
N HIS A 292 2.64 -17.50 -21.35
CA HIS A 292 1.82 -18.64 -21.77
C HIS A 292 2.28 -19.28 -23.08
N GLN A 293 3.16 -18.62 -23.85
CA GLN A 293 3.75 -19.18 -25.07
C GLN A 293 5.01 -20.03 -24.77
N MET A 294 5.52 -19.98 -23.54
CA MET A 294 6.62 -20.87 -23.14
C MET A 294 6.14 -22.31 -23.05
N SER A 295 6.92 -23.23 -23.61
CA SER A 295 6.59 -24.65 -23.48
C SER A 295 6.59 -25.07 -22.01
N LYS A 296 5.73 -26.06 -21.63
CA LYS A 296 5.77 -26.65 -20.28
C LYS A 296 7.19 -27.05 -19.84
N ARG A 297 8.02 -27.46 -20.79
CA ARG A 297 9.40 -27.87 -20.56
C ARG A 297 10.29 -26.68 -20.16
N ASP A 298 10.09 -25.53 -20.78
CA ASP A 298 10.87 -24.32 -20.46
C ASP A 298 10.43 -23.70 -19.14
N ILE A 299 9.15 -23.75 -18.83
CA ILE A 299 8.62 -23.36 -17.51
C ILE A 299 9.21 -24.26 -16.43
N ILE A 300 9.20 -25.59 -16.61
CA ILE A 300 9.78 -26.55 -15.66
C ILE A 300 11.27 -26.30 -15.51
N LYS A 301 12.02 -26.03 -16.60
CA LYS A 301 13.45 -25.70 -16.51
C LYS A 301 13.70 -24.41 -15.72
N ALA A 302 12.93 -23.36 -15.97
CA ALA A 302 13.03 -22.10 -15.21
C ALA A 302 12.76 -22.34 -13.71
N PHE A 303 11.72 -23.11 -13.37
CA PHE A 303 11.46 -23.49 -11.98
C PHE A 303 12.55 -24.35 -11.37
N MET A 304 13.11 -25.30 -12.10
CA MET A 304 14.22 -26.12 -11.59
C MET A 304 15.50 -25.27 -11.36
N GLN A 305 15.76 -24.28 -12.20
CA GLN A 305 16.87 -23.36 -11.99
C GLN A 305 16.66 -22.50 -10.75
N VAL A 306 15.46 -21.95 -10.57
CA VAL A 306 15.10 -21.18 -9.38
C VAL A 306 15.16 -22.05 -8.13
N SER A 307 14.59 -23.26 -8.16
CA SER A 307 14.61 -24.17 -7.01
C SER A 307 16.03 -24.65 -6.67
N THR A 308 16.95 -24.76 -7.65
CA THR A 308 18.34 -25.12 -7.39
C THR A 308 19.10 -23.98 -6.70
N ILE A 309 18.78 -22.73 -7.02
CA ILE A 309 19.34 -21.56 -6.33
C ILE A 309 18.89 -21.52 -4.87
N PHE A 310 17.62 -21.84 -4.59
CA PHE A 310 17.05 -21.82 -3.24
C PHE A 310 17.23 -23.12 -2.46
N ALA A 311 17.44 -24.27 -3.11
CA ALA A 311 17.69 -25.55 -2.42
C ALA A 311 18.96 -25.57 -1.58
N ASN A 312 19.92 -24.67 -1.87
CA ASN A 312 21.10 -24.47 -1.01
C ASN A 312 20.77 -23.81 0.34
N ASP A 313 19.58 -23.19 0.49
CA ASP A 313 19.16 -22.51 1.73
C ASP A 313 18.15 -23.31 2.60
N LYS A 314 17.91 -24.58 2.31
CA LYS A 314 17.02 -25.49 3.07
C LYS A 314 15.56 -25.03 3.25
N GLU A 315 15.04 -24.16 2.41
CA GLU A 315 13.63 -23.73 2.44
C GLU A 315 12.82 -24.46 1.37
N SER A 316 11.66 -24.99 1.76
CA SER A 316 10.70 -25.56 0.81
C SER A 316 9.96 -24.47 0.07
N ILE A 317 10.04 -24.46 -1.25
CA ILE A 317 9.29 -23.54 -2.10
C ILE A 317 7.98 -24.18 -2.50
N THR A 318 6.86 -23.52 -2.17
CA THR A 318 5.55 -23.92 -2.70
C THR A 318 5.29 -23.12 -3.97
N VAL A 319 5.23 -23.80 -5.09
CA VAL A 319 4.95 -23.17 -6.39
C VAL A 319 3.46 -23.30 -6.68
N HIS A 320 2.77 -22.19 -6.81
CA HIS A 320 1.39 -22.16 -7.28
C HIS A 320 1.37 -21.82 -8.78
N THR A 321 0.96 -22.78 -9.60
CA THR A 321 0.68 -22.51 -11.02
C THR A 321 -0.81 -22.24 -11.18
N ALA A 322 -1.17 -21.01 -11.54
CA ALA A 322 -2.52 -20.70 -11.97
C ALA A 322 -2.70 -21.20 -13.42
N SER A 323 -3.39 -22.30 -13.62
CA SER A 323 -3.81 -22.73 -14.95
C SER A 323 -5.28 -22.36 -15.15
N HIS A 324 -5.57 -21.56 -16.17
CA HIS A 324 -6.92 -21.21 -16.61
C HIS A 324 -7.58 -22.33 -17.43
N HIS A 325 -7.40 -23.59 -17.06
CA HIS A 325 -8.20 -24.68 -17.60
C HIS A 325 -9.11 -25.25 -16.50
N LYS A 326 -10.39 -25.30 -16.80
CA LYS A 326 -11.50 -25.76 -15.95
C LYS A 326 -11.37 -27.20 -15.41
N ASP A 327 -10.30 -27.93 -15.71
CA ASP A 327 -10.19 -29.34 -15.40
C ASP A 327 -8.90 -29.79 -14.70
N SER A 328 -8.19 -28.89 -13.99
CA SER A 328 -7.01 -29.36 -13.28
C SER A 328 -6.90 -28.80 -11.85
N GLU A 329 -7.80 -29.23 -10.98
CA GLU A 329 -7.48 -29.36 -9.55
C GLU A 329 -6.48 -30.52 -9.36
N ARG A 330 -5.25 -30.35 -9.81
CA ARG A 330 -4.16 -31.20 -9.39
C ARG A 330 -3.15 -30.36 -8.66
N SER A 331 -3.27 -30.37 -7.34
CA SER A 331 -2.18 -29.99 -6.47
C SER A 331 -0.93 -30.77 -6.86
N LEU A 332 0.09 -30.09 -7.38
CA LEU A 332 1.41 -30.69 -7.47
C LEU A 332 1.90 -30.96 -6.05
N ARG A 333 2.09 -32.21 -5.70
CA ARG A 333 2.78 -32.59 -4.46
C ARG A 333 4.19 -32.01 -4.50
N PRO A 334 4.77 -31.61 -3.37
CA PRO A 334 6.15 -31.16 -3.32
C PRO A 334 7.04 -32.29 -3.88
N ILE A 335 7.84 -31.96 -4.88
CA ILE A 335 8.91 -32.83 -5.35
C ILE A 335 10.10 -32.49 -4.44
N LEU A 336 10.43 -33.44 -3.57
CA LEU A 336 11.68 -33.46 -2.83
C LEU A 336 12.86 -33.71 -3.77
#